data_f5503aa4485f23cee5f156783d967b53
#
_entry.id   f5503aa4485f23cee5f156783d967b53
#
_cell.length_a   1.000
_cell.length_b   1.000
_cell.length_c   1.000
_cell.angle_alpha   90.00
_cell.angle_beta   90.00
_cell.angle_gamma   90.00
#
_symmetry.space_group_name_H-M   'P 1'
#
loop_
_entity.id
_entity.type
_entity.pdbx_description
1 polymer ?
#
loop_
_entity_poly.entity_id
_entity_poly.type
_entity_poly.pdbx_seq_one_letter_code
_entity_poly.pdbx_strand_id
1 'polypeptide(L)'
;MEVMLALFVFGIDKEVEVMIKGKNISKNFASRKIFWLLVIAVILLLVGIHFRTKSSSDISVKDAEKQIEENLRAAGVSEYEKIDLQAYEKQAGVDLSKYVSYRFFYTSDDLKIEAFLSAPIDLLGKKKSPCLIYNHGGNRSYGALKNVETTYYAYQFHTICVASNYRGCGKSEGTDAFGGDDVHDVIHLLDLCEKLDSVDTKNINMLGVSRGGMMTYETLREDRRIHKAVVVAGVADCTMNYEEREDMRPLLTELIGGTPEQLPEEYSRRSAVEWADEINTPLLIFHTTGDDKVSIKQADKLVKQLKKYQKDYEYVTFESNIHGDLRKTDVEKIRKSFETGT
;
A
#
# COMPACT_ATOMS: atom_id res chain seq x y z
N MET A 1 34.03 35.22 16.04
CA MET A 1 33.76 33.97 16.82
C MET A 1 32.39 33.38 16.45
N GLU A 2 31.35 34.19 16.31
CA GLU A 2 30.01 33.73 15.96
C GLU A 2 29.88 33.11 14.55
N VAL A 3 30.60 33.61 13.56
CA VAL A 3 30.62 33.06 12.18
C VAL A 3 31.26 31.67 12.13
N MET A 4 32.27 31.42 12.97
CA MET A 4 32.91 30.10 13.09
C MET A 4 31.97 29.06 13.72
N LEU A 5 31.12 29.48 14.64
CA LEU A 5 30.12 28.60 15.29
C LEU A 5 29.02 28.15 14.29
N ALA A 6 28.58 29.07 13.41
CA ALA A 6 27.60 28.76 12.37
C ALA A 6 28.14 27.77 11.32
N LEU A 7 29.42 27.89 10.96
CA LEU A 7 30.06 26.96 10.01
C LEU A 7 30.25 25.55 10.61
N PHE A 8 30.46 25.46 11.93
CA PHE A 8 30.66 24.20 12.63
C PHE A 8 29.33 23.43 12.85
N VAL A 9 28.22 24.18 13.02
CA VAL A 9 26.87 23.60 13.20
C VAL A 9 26.30 23.01 11.90
N PHE A 10 26.73 23.52 10.72
CA PHE A 10 26.21 23.12 9.43
C PHE A 10 27.10 22.16 8.62
N GLY A 11 28.19 21.63 9.20
CA GLY A 11 29.01 20.56 8.60
C GLY A 11 29.64 20.92 7.24
N ILE A 12 29.92 22.20 6.99
CA ILE A 12 30.54 22.66 5.73
C ILE A 12 32.06 22.44 5.84
N ASP A 13 32.51 21.46 5.09
CA ASP A 13 33.83 20.84 5.12
C ASP A 13 35.00 21.75 4.72
N LYS A 14 36.22 21.29 5.02
CA LYS A 14 37.57 21.90 4.91
C LYS A 14 37.88 22.73 3.65
N GLU A 15 37.13 22.60 2.57
CA GLU A 15 37.38 23.33 1.31
C GLU A 15 37.14 24.84 1.41
N VAL A 16 36.18 25.27 2.25
CA VAL A 16 35.88 26.70 2.47
C VAL A 16 37.01 27.37 3.31
N GLU A 17 37.60 26.61 4.24
CA GLU A 17 38.71 27.10 5.07
C GLU A 17 39.99 27.34 4.26
N VAL A 18 40.26 26.50 3.25
CA VAL A 18 41.40 26.64 2.32
C VAL A 18 41.21 27.86 1.40
N MET A 19 39.99 28.12 0.96
CA MET A 19 39.67 29.27 0.10
C MET A 19 39.79 30.62 0.83
N ILE A 20 39.50 30.66 2.13
CA ILE A 20 39.66 31.88 2.96
C ILE A 20 41.11 32.15 3.30
N LYS A 21 41.94 31.11 3.49
CA LYS A 21 43.39 31.27 3.82
C LYS A 21 44.30 31.56 2.62
N GLY A 22 43.82 31.26 1.39
CA GLY A 22 44.68 31.37 0.18
C GLY A 22 44.64 32.69 -0.59
N LYS A 23 43.78 33.66 -0.27
CA LYS A 23 43.68 34.94 -0.97
C LYS A 23 43.97 36.11 -0.06
N ASN A 24 45.10 36.79 -0.34
CA ASN A 24 45.42 38.11 0.19
C ASN A 24 44.36 39.11 -0.30
N ILE A 25 43.30 39.32 0.51
CA ILE A 25 42.23 40.26 0.17
C ILE A 25 42.81 41.68 0.28
N SER A 26 43.01 42.32 -0.84
CA SER A 26 43.50 43.69 -0.94
C SER A 26 42.66 44.63 -0.07
N LYS A 27 43.30 45.65 0.51
CA LYS A 27 42.68 46.63 1.42
C LYS A 27 41.68 47.59 0.74
N ASN A 28 41.14 47.21 -0.42
CA ASN A 28 40.22 48.06 -1.18
C ASN A 28 38.79 47.93 -0.63
N PHE A 29 38.22 49.03 -0.15
CA PHE A 29 36.93 49.15 0.49
C PHE A 29 35.75 48.61 -0.37
N ALA A 30 35.88 48.72 -1.69
CA ALA A 30 34.91 48.22 -2.65
C ALA A 30 34.87 46.66 -2.68
N SER A 31 36.03 46.00 -2.62
CA SER A 31 36.12 44.53 -2.62
C SER A 31 35.54 43.92 -1.36
N ARG A 32 35.65 44.61 -0.21
CA ARG A 32 35.02 44.15 1.06
C ARG A 32 33.48 44.25 1.00
N LYS A 33 32.92 45.30 0.39
CA LYS A 33 31.47 45.42 0.21
C LYS A 33 30.92 44.32 -0.70
N ILE A 34 31.57 44.04 -1.82
CA ILE A 34 31.18 42.99 -2.74
C ILE A 34 31.26 41.62 -2.07
N PHE A 35 32.30 41.35 -1.29
CA PHE A 35 32.44 40.10 -0.52
C PHE A 35 31.28 39.92 0.46
N TRP A 36 30.95 40.93 1.27
CA TRP A 36 29.86 40.84 2.22
C TRP A 36 28.49 40.73 1.55
N LEU A 37 28.27 41.36 0.38
CA LEU A 37 27.04 41.19 -0.41
C LEU A 37 26.90 39.76 -0.93
N LEU A 38 27.99 39.13 -1.36
CA LEU A 38 27.98 37.73 -1.78
C LEU A 38 27.72 36.78 -0.59
N VAL A 39 28.29 37.02 0.57
CA VAL A 39 28.03 36.24 1.78
C VAL A 39 26.57 36.36 2.21
N ILE A 40 26.01 37.58 2.19
CA ILE A 40 24.57 37.81 2.48
C ILE A 40 23.68 37.12 1.44
N ALA A 41 24.04 37.18 0.16
CA ALA A 41 23.28 36.51 -0.91
C ALA A 41 23.30 34.97 -0.73
N VAL A 42 24.46 34.40 -0.35
CA VAL A 42 24.55 32.93 -0.05
C VAL A 42 23.76 32.59 1.20
N ILE A 43 23.80 33.40 2.27
CA ILE A 43 22.99 33.18 3.47
C ILE A 43 21.51 33.28 3.15
N LEU A 44 21.08 34.28 2.37
CA LEU A 44 19.69 34.41 1.93
C LEU A 44 19.24 33.25 1.03
N LEU A 45 20.15 32.73 0.18
CA LEU A 45 19.91 31.56 -0.65
C LEU A 45 19.74 30.31 0.21
N LEU A 46 20.63 30.10 1.18
CA LEU A 46 20.60 28.98 2.11
C LEU A 46 19.38 29.05 3.04
N VAL A 47 19.03 30.24 3.52
CA VAL A 47 17.80 30.50 4.27
C VAL A 47 16.59 30.25 3.39
N GLY A 48 16.60 30.72 2.15
CA GLY A 48 15.51 30.49 1.16
C GLY A 48 15.38 29.01 0.81
N ILE A 49 16.48 28.27 0.71
CA ILE A 49 16.48 26.81 0.53
C ILE A 49 15.95 26.13 1.81
N HIS A 50 16.39 26.57 2.99
CA HIS A 50 15.92 26.03 4.27
C HIS A 50 14.42 26.32 4.48
N PHE A 51 13.93 27.51 4.12
CA PHE A 51 12.49 27.80 4.12
C PHE A 51 11.72 27.07 3.02
N ARG A 52 12.32 26.80 1.84
CA ARG A 52 11.71 25.96 0.81
C ARG A 52 11.66 24.48 1.19
N THR A 53 12.65 23.96 1.90
CA THR A 53 12.63 22.58 2.43
C THR A 53 11.72 22.46 3.67
N LYS A 54 11.47 23.55 4.39
CA LYS A 54 10.48 23.61 5.49
C LYS A 54 9.05 23.88 5.02
N SER A 55 8.81 24.09 3.73
CA SER A 55 7.50 24.36 3.15
C SER A 55 6.86 23.08 2.55
N SER A 56 7.00 21.94 3.22
CA SER A 56 5.89 21.00 3.36
C SER A 56 5.29 21.31 4.73
N SER A 57 4.09 21.85 4.78
CA SER A 57 3.40 22.11 6.03
C SER A 57 3.31 20.80 6.80
N ASP A 58 4.13 20.67 7.86
CA ASP A 58 3.98 19.56 8.82
C ASP A 58 2.58 19.66 9.38
N ILE A 59 1.65 18.89 8.81
CA ILE A 59 0.28 18.80 9.29
C ILE A 59 0.33 18.23 10.70
N SER A 60 -0.41 18.83 11.63
CA SER A 60 -0.51 18.26 12.97
C SER A 60 -1.35 16.97 12.97
N VAL A 61 -1.13 16.08 13.94
CA VAL A 61 -1.94 14.86 14.07
C VAL A 61 -3.43 15.21 14.14
N LYS A 62 -3.81 16.25 14.86
CA LYS A 62 -5.22 16.71 14.98
C LYS A 62 -5.79 17.18 13.64
N ASP A 63 -5.02 17.88 12.84
CA ASP A 63 -5.48 18.34 11.53
C ASP A 63 -5.60 17.17 10.55
N ALA A 64 -4.67 16.19 10.61
CA ALA A 64 -4.73 14.97 9.87
C ALA A 64 -5.98 14.12 10.23
N GLU A 65 -6.26 13.96 11.50
CA GLU A 65 -7.47 13.31 12.01
C GLU A 65 -8.73 13.99 11.48
N LYS A 66 -8.81 15.31 11.65
CA LYS A 66 -9.94 16.11 11.17
C LYS A 66 -10.14 15.93 9.66
N GLN A 67 -9.06 15.95 8.87
CA GLN A 67 -9.13 15.77 7.42
C GLN A 67 -9.67 14.39 7.04
N ILE A 68 -9.16 13.30 7.67
CA ILE A 68 -9.67 11.96 7.39
C ILE A 68 -11.14 11.85 7.74
N GLU A 69 -11.57 12.38 8.90
CA GLU A 69 -12.98 12.34 9.29
C GLU A 69 -13.87 13.13 8.34
N GLU A 70 -13.44 14.32 7.89
CA GLU A 70 -14.15 15.10 6.89
C GLU A 70 -14.26 14.34 5.56
N ASN A 71 -13.18 13.71 5.12
CA ASN A 71 -13.16 12.90 3.90
C ASN A 71 -14.07 11.67 3.99
N LEU A 72 -14.03 10.93 5.10
CA LEU A 72 -14.93 9.80 5.31
C LEU A 72 -16.39 10.22 5.26
N ARG A 73 -16.75 11.33 5.92
CA ARG A 73 -18.13 11.89 5.87
C ARG A 73 -18.51 12.31 4.45
N ALA A 74 -17.63 12.99 3.74
CA ALA A 74 -17.85 13.41 2.35
C ALA A 74 -18.02 12.21 1.40
N ALA A 75 -17.34 11.09 1.69
CA ALA A 75 -17.49 9.83 0.97
C ALA A 75 -18.79 9.07 1.32
N GLY A 76 -19.60 9.57 2.28
CA GLY A 76 -20.85 8.94 2.70
C GLY A 76 -20.71 7.97 3.88
N VAL A 77 -19.53 7.92 4.51
CA VAL A 77 -19.31 7.10 5.71
C VAL A 77 -19.89 7.80 6.92
N SER A 78 -20.88 7.18 7.56
CA SER A 78 -21.56 7.71 8.75
C SER A 78 -21.03 7.12 10.07
N GLU A 79 -20.36 5.98 10.00
CA GLU A 79 -19.88 5.24 11.17
C GLU A 79 -18.37 4.97 11.04
N TYR A 80 -17.59 5.62 11.89
CA TYR A 80 -16.15 5.43 11.97
C TYR A 80 -15.65 5.63 13.39
N GLU A 81 -14.52 5.02 13.72
CA GLU A 81 -13.81 5.22 14.98
C GLU A 81 -12.31 5.32 14.75
N LYS A 82 -11.65 6.19 15.48
CA LYS A 82 -10.19 6.27 15.53
C LYS A 82 -9.65 5.09 16.33
N ILE A 83 -8.55 4.52 15.84
CA ILE A 83 -7.85 3.41 16.48
C ILE A 83 -6.63 3.95 17.24
N ASP A 84 -6.47 3.53 18.49
CA ASP A 84 -5.26 3.79 19.27
C ASP A 84 -4.14 2.84 18.84
N LEU A 85 -3.03 3.41 18.36
CA LEU A 85 -1.88 2.66 17.85
C LEU A 85 -0.83 2.34 18.93
N GLN A 86 -0.96 2.82 20.17
CA GLN A 86 0.05 2.67 21.22
C GLN A 86 0.38 1.21 21.54
N ALA A 87 -0.63 0.35 21.57
CA ALA A 87 -0.42 -1.08 21.83
C ALA A 87 0.38 -1.75 20.74
N TYR A 88 0.08 -1.42 19.47
CA TYR A 88 0.79 -1.95 18.31
C TYR A 88 2.22 -1.38 18.22
N GLU A 89 2.38 -0.07 18.42
CA GLU A 89 3.68 0.61 18.48
C GLU A 89 4.63 -0.09 19.46
N LYS A 90 4.15 -0.35 20.68
CA LYS A 90 4.90 -1.05 21.72
C LYS A 90 5.26 -2.49 21.32
N GLN A 91 4.33 -3.22 20.71
CA GLN A 91 4.54 -4.61 20.29
C GLN A 91 5.51 -4.71 19.12
N ALA A 92 5.38 -3.84 18.14
CA ALA A 92 6.20 -3.84 16.93
C ALA A 92 7.56 -3.16 17.09
N GLY A 93 7.72 -2.34 18.15
CA GLY A 93 8.97 -1.59 18.41
C GLY A 93 9.23 -0.51 17.36
N VAL A 94 8.18 0.09 16.80
CA VAL A 94 8.24 1.14 15.76
C VAL A 94 7.58 2.42 16.27
N ASP A 95 7.99 3.58 15.75
CA ASP A 95 7.35 4.87 16.05
C ASP A 95 6.18 5.11 15.11
N LEU A 96 4.96 5.13 15.66
CA LEU A 96 3.72 5.43 14.95
C LEU A 96 3.09 6.75 15.36
N SER A 97 3.81 7.62 16.09
CA SER A 97 3.32 8.92 16.54
C SER A 97 2.92 9.86 15.38
N LYS A 98 3.38 9.56 14.16
CA LYS A 98 3.08 10.26 12.91
C LYS A 98 2.12 9.47 12.00
N TYR A 99 1.33 8.57 12.58
CA TYR A 99 0.32 7.78 11.85
C TYR A 99 -1.05 7.98 12.46
N VAL A 100 -2.06 7.87 11.62
CA VAL A 100 -3.47 7.80 12.02
C VAL A 100 -4.08 6.53 11.50
N SER A 101 -5.01 5.95 12.25
CA SER A 101 -5.71 4.73 11.86
C SER A 101 -7.18 4.81 12.26
N TYR A 102 -8.05 4.35 11.36
CA TYR A 102 -9.50 4.36 11.52
C TYR A 102 -10.10 3.03 11.13
N ARG A 103 -11.12 2.59 11.87
CA ARG A 103 -12.10 1.61 11.43
C ARG A 103 -13.35 2.37 10.99
N PHE A 104 -13.98 1.93 9.92
CA PHE A 104 -15.21 2.52 9.42
C PHE A 104 -16.08 1.48 8.72
N PHE A 105 -17.31 1.87 8.43
CA PHE A 105 -18.23 1.05 7.64
C PHE A 105 -18.66 1.81 6.39
N TYR A 106 -18.70 1.12 5.27
CA TYR A 106 -19.20 1.65 3.99
C TYR A 106 -20.25 0.70 3.40
N THR A 107 -20.99 1.18 2.41
CA THR A 107 -22.03 0.37 1.75
C THR A 107 -21.46 -0.27 0.49
N SER A 108 -21.73 -1.57 0.33
CA SER A 108 -21.43 -2.37 -0.85
C SER A 108 -22.63 -3.30 -1.12
N ASP A 109 -23.27 -3.19 -2.29
CA ASP A 109 -24.47 -3.96 -2.65
C ASP A 109 -25.55 -3.96 -1.54
N ASP A 110 -25.83 -2.79 -0.97
CA ASP A 110 -26.73 -2.60 0.17
C ASP A 110 -26.29 -3.24 1.51
N LEU A 111 -25.09 -3.85 1.55
CA LEU A 111 -24.49 -4.41 2.77
C LEU A 111 -23.60 -3.40 3.46
N LYS A 112 -23.58 -3.43 4.79
CA LYS A 112 -22.65 -2.67 5.63
C LYS A 112 -21.35 -3.45 5.78
N ILE A 113 -20.28 -2.93 5.18
CA ILE A 113 -18.97 -3.59 5.12
C ILE A 113 -17.96 -2.86 6.00
N GLU A 114 -17.29 -3.62 6.87
CA GLU A 114 -16.22 -3.13 7.75
C GLU A 114 -14.94 -2.89 6.96
N ALA A 115 -14.30 -1.74 7.19
CA ALA A 115 -13.03 -1.40 6.56
C ALA A 115 -12.09 -0.66 7.51
N PHE A 116 -10.82 -0.62 7.14
CA PHE A 116 -9.75 0.05 7.88
C PHE A 116 -8.98 0.97 6.97
N LEU A 117 -8.55 2.11 7.51
CA LEU A 117 -7.66 3.06 6.85
C LEU A 117 -6.52 3.40 7.81
N SER A 118 -5.29 3.34 7.34
CA SER A 118 -4.12 3.85 8.07
C SER A 118 -3.26 4.69 7.15
N ALA A 119 -2.70 5.79 7.65
CA ALA A 119 -1.88 6.67 6.85
C ALA A 119 -0.81 7.39 7.68
N PRO A 120 0.40 7.62 7.11
CA PRO A 120 1.33 8.59 7.64
C PRO A 120 0.77 10.00 7.45
N ILE A 121 0.88 10.86 8.48
CA ILE A 121 0.23 12.18 8.46
C ILE A 121 0.81 13.14 7.41
N ASP A 122 2.06 12.98 7.03
CA ASP A 122 2.72 13.80 6.01
C ASP A 122 2.19 13.55 4.58
N LEU A 123 1.48 12.42 4.38
CA LEU A 123 0.75 12.12 3.16
C LEU A 123 -0.69 12.70 3.14
N LEU A 124 -1.14 13.17 4.30
CA LEU A 124 -2.46 13.82 4.45
C LEU A 124 -2.25 15.32 4.39
N GLY A 125 -2.85 15.97 3.44
CA GLY A 125 -2.65 17.40 3.23
C GLY A 125 -3.09 17.83 1.84
N LYS A 126 -2.43 18.86 1.29
CA LYS A 126 -2.78 19.42 -0.01
C LYS A 126 -2.25 18.60 -1.20
N LYS A 127 -1.30 17.71 -1.00
CA LYS A 127 -0.74 16.85 -2.05
C LYS A 127 -1.54 15.56 -2.14
N LYS A 128 -1.81 15.12 -3.35
CA LYS A 128 -2.31 13.78 -3.61
C LYS A 128 -1.19 12.76 -3.46
N SER A 129 -1.48 11.65 -2.80
CA SER A 129 -0.52 10.61 -2.43
C SER A 129 -0.96 9.25 -2.92
N PRO A 130 -0.03 8.34 -3.19
CA PRO A 130 -0.37 6.95 -3.53
C PRO A 130 -1.26 6.31 -2.47
N CYS A 131 -2.18 5.46 -2.93
CA CYS A 131 -3.03 4.66 -2.07
C CYS A 131 -2.78 3.18 -2.33
N LEU A 132 -2.77 2.38 -1.30
CA LEU A 132 -2.70 0.93 -1.36
C LEU A 132 -4.02 0.33 -0.86
N ILE A 133 -4.66 -0.47 -1.69
CA ILE A 133 -5.74 -1.36 -1.26
C ILE A 133 -5.12 -2.70 -0.90
N TYR A 134 -5.32 -3.13 0.34
CA TYR A 134 -4.85 -4.43 0.82
C TYR A 134 -5.99 -5.43 0.86
N ASN A 135 -5.84 -6.54 0.14
CA ASN A 135 -6.75 -7.66 0.11
C ASN A 135 -6.23 -8.79 1.00
N HIS A 136 -6.93 -9.05 2.10
CA HIS A 136 -6.53 -10.05 3.09
C HIS A 136 -6.87 -11.48 2.65
N GLY A 137 -6.12 -12.43 3.21
CA GLY A 137 -6.38 -13.86 3.05
C GLY A 137 -7.40 -14.40 4.06
N GLY A 138 -7.59 -15.72 4.06
CA GLY A 138 -8.50 -16.40 4.98
C GLY A 138 -9.96 -16.33 4.53
N ASN A 139 -10.87 -16.59 5.47
CA ASN A 139 -12.32 -16.64 5.22
C ASN A 139 -13.08 -16.40 6.53
N ARG A 140 -14.27 -15.84 6.46
CA ARG A 140 -15.12 -15.53 7.62
C ARG A 140 -14.34 -14.75 8.70
N SER A 141 -14.23 -15.31 9.92
CA SER A 141 -13.45 -14.73 11.01
C SER A 141 -11.96 -15.08 10.97
N TYR A 142 -11.57 -16.12 10.20
CA TYR A 142 -10.17 -16.50 10.05
C TYR A 142 -9.46 -15.55 9.07
N GLY A 143 -8.47 -14.84 9.53
CA GLY A 143 -7.76 -13.84 8.72
C GLY A 143 -8.50 -12.50 8.56
N ALA A 144 -9.67 -12.33 9.20
CA ALA A 144 -10.34 -11.04 9.24
C ALA A 144 -9.44 -9.96 9.84
N LEU A 145 -9.43 -8.81 9.19
CA LEU A 145 -8.63 -7.66 9.56
C LEU A 145 -8.97 -7.14 10.95
N LYS A 146 -7.97 -6.64 11.65
CA LYS A 146 -8.11 -6.00 12.97
C LYS A 146 -7.60 -4.59 12.88
N ASN A 147 -7.01 -3.95 12.21
CA ASN A 147 -6.36 -2.64 12.12
C ASN A 147 -4.82 -2.69 12.03
N VAL A 148 -4.26 -3.79 12.45
CA VAL A 148 -2.80 -3.96 12.48
C VAL A 148 -2.25 -4.02 11.06
N GLU A 149 -2.98 -4.68 10.17
CA GLU A 149 -2.54 -4.94 8.80
C GLU A 149 -2.42 -3.65 7.98
N THR A 150 -3.43 -2.77 8.03
CA THR A 150 -3.37 -1.49 7.31
C THR A 150 -2.27 -0.58 7.87
N THR A 151 -2.08 -0.58 9.20
CA THR A 151 -1.01 0.19 9.84
C THR A 151 0.36 -0.36 9.46
N TYR A 152 0.51 -1.70 9.43
CA TYR A 152 1.75 -2.35 9.00
C TYR A 152 2.13 -1.95 7.57
N TYR A 153 1.20 -2.05 6.62
CA TYR A 153 1.49 -1.72 5.23
C TYR A 153 1.66 -0.21 5.01
N ALA A 154 0.90 0.63 5.71
CA ALA A 154 1.10 2.08 5.69
C ALA A 154 2.52 2.45 6.16
N TYR A 155 3.01 1.78 7.21
CA TYR A 155 4.37 1.97 7.72
C TYR A 155 5.44 1.41 6.76
N GLN A 156 5.28 0.17 6.28
CA GLN A 156 6.28 -0.50 5.44
C GLN A 156 6.47 0.19 4.09
N PHE A 157 5.41 0.68 3.50
CA PHE A 157 5.43 1.25 2.14
C PHE A 157 5.31 2.76 2.11
N HIS A 158 5.14 3.41 3.27
CA HIS A 158 4.90 4.85 3.39
C HIS A 158 3.78 5.31 2.44
N THR A 159 2.59 4.78 2.63
CA THR A 159 1.42 4.97 1.76
C THR A 159 0.13 5.11 2.58
N ILE A 160 -0.90 5.70 2.00
CA ILE A 160 -2.26 5.58 2.54
C ILE A 160 -2.69 4.14 2.27
N CYS A 161 -2.98 3.36 3.31
CA CYS A 161 -3.42 1.98 3.17
C CYS A 161 -4.87 1.82 3.60
N VAL A 162 -5.68 1.21 2.73
CA VAL A 162 -7.10 0.93 2.98
C VAL A 162 -7.37 -0.56 2.74
N ALA A 163 -8.21 -1.17 3.56
CA ALA A 163 -8.56 -2.58 3.42
C ALA A 163 -9.98 -2.84 3.88
N SER A 164 -10.66 -3.77 3.22
CA SER A 164 -12.01 -4.22 3.55
C SER A 164 -11.98 -5.58 4.21
N ASN A 165 -12.79 -5.75 5.26
CA ASN A 165 -13.29 -7.07 5.65
C ASN A 165 -14.46 -7.40 4.71
N TYR A 166 -14.27 -8.27 3.74
CA TYR A 166 -15.30 -8.61 2.77
C TYR A 166 -16.61 -9.04 3.44
N ARG A 167 -17.70 -9.07 2.68
CA ARG A 167 -19.01 -9.56 3.17
C ARG A 167 -18.88 -10.91 3.90
N GLY A 168 -19.57 -11.05 5.01
CA GLY A 168 -19.48 -12.24 5.86
C GLY A 168 -18.18 -12.41 6.63
N CYS A 169 -17.24 -11.46 6.54
CA CYS A 169 -15.97 -11.46 7.29
C CYS A 169 -15.97 -10.36 8.35
N GLY A 170 -15.29 -10.59 9.48
CA GLY A 170 -15.17 -9.61 10.56
C GLY A 170 -16.53 -9.15 11.08
N LYS A 171 -16.82 -7.85 10.99
CA LYS A 171 -18.12 -7.25 11.35
C LYS A 171 -18.96 -6.86 10.11
N SER A 172 -18.55 -7.28 8.94
CA SER A 172 -19.28 -7.03 7.71
C SER A 172 -20.57 -7.87 7.66
N GLU A 173 -21.62 -7.28 7.12
CA GLU A 173 -22.86 -7.98 6.82
C GLU A 173 -22.69 -8.95 5.62
N GLY A 174 -23.73 -9.69 5.31
CA GLY A 174 -23.77 -10.63 4.19
C GLY A 174 -23.13 -11.97 4.49
N THR A 175 -22.76 -12.69 3.44
CA THR A 175 -22.19 -14.04 3.50
C THR A 175 -20.93 -14.11 2.67
N ASP A 176 -19.89 -14.70 3.23
CA ASP A 176 -18.63 -14.97 2.55
C ASP A 176 -18.87 -15.98 1.40
N ALA A 177 -18.48 -15.62 0.19
CA ALA A 177 -18.61 -16.46 -1.00
C ALA A 177 -17.23 -16.93 -1.55
N PHE A 178 -16.17 -16.70 -0.82
CA PHE A 178 -14.78 -17.02 -1.20
C PHE A 178 -14.42 -16.53 -2.60
N GLY A 179 -14.53 -15.22 -2.85
CA GLY A 179 -14.47 -14.58 -4.17
C GLY A 179 -15.87 -14.41 -4.78
N GLY A 180 -15.93 -14.22 -6.08
CA GLY A 180 -17.21 -13.94 -6.72
C GLY A 180 -17.76 -12.58 -6.33
N ASP A 181 -18.95 -12.52 -5.72
CA ASP A 181 -19.57 -11.24 -5.38
C ASP A 181 -18.85 -10.49 -4.26
N ASP A 182 -17.93 -11.14 -3.54
CA ASP A 182 -17.06 -10.47 -2.56
C ASP A 182 -16.16 -9.41 -3.22
N VAL A 183 -15.88 -9.54 -4.52
CA VAL A 183 -15.07 -8.56 -5.28
C VAL A 183 -15.72 -7.19 -5.32
N HIS A 184 -17.06 -7.11 -5.29
CA HIS A 184 -17.76 -5.82 -5.25
C HIS A 184 -17.40 -5.01 -4.01
N ASP A 185 -17.09 -5.66 -2.88
CA ASP A 185 -16.68 -4.97 -1.67
C ASP A 185 -15.34 -4.26 -1.87
N VAL A 186 -14.44 -4.84 -2.68
CA VAL A 186 -13.17 -4.20 -3.04
C VAL A 186 -13.38 -3.06 -4.05
N ILE A 187 -14.29 -3.25 -5.03
CA ILE A 187 -14.60 -2.23 -6.05
C ILE A 187 -15.27 -1.01 -5.40
N HIS A 188 -16.24 -1.21 -4.51
CA HIS A 188 -16.89 -0.10 -3.79
C HIS A 188 -15.94 0.58 -2.78
N LEU A 189 -14.97 -0.16 -2.21
CA LEU A 189 -13.90 0.46 -1.45
C LEU A 189 -13.00 1.34 -2.32
N LEU A 190 -12.76 0.94 -3.58
CA LEU A 190 -12.05 1.74 -4.57
C LEU A 190 -12.80 3.05 -4.86
N ASP A 191 -14.14 2.98 -5.04
CA ASP A 191 -15.00 4.15 -5.23
C ASP A 191 -14.93 5.12 -4.04
N LEU A 192 -14.77 4.58 -2.83
CA LEU A 192 -14.56 5.38 -1.63
C LEU A 192 -13.18 6.05 -1.64
N CYS A 193 -12.13 5.31 -1.99
CA CYS A 193 -10.77 5.84 -2.06
C CYS A 193 -10.66 7.02 -3.02
N GLU A 194 -11.37 7.01 -4.15
CA GLU A 194 -11.39 8.14 -5.10
C GLU A 194 -11.99 9.43 -4.53
N LYS A 195 -12.82 9.31 -3.49
CA LYS A 195 -13.45 10.46 -2.81
C LYS A 195 -12.57 11.04 -1.69
N LEU A 196 -11.48 10.38 -1.33
CA LEU A 196 -10.54 10.89 -0.35
C LEU A 196 -9.62 11.94 -0.98
N ASP A 197 -9.66 13.17 -0.47
CA ASP A 197 -8.91 14.31 -1.04
C ASP A 197 -7.40 14.08 -1.13
N SER A 198 -6.85 13.27 -0.23
CA SER A 198 -5.42 12.96 -0.17
C SER A 198 -4.98 11.86 -1.14
N VAL A 199 -5.92 11.14 -1.76
CA VAL A 199 -5.59 10.02 -2.66
C VAL A 199 -5.33 10.52 -4.08
N ASP A 200 -4.21 10.09 -4.66
CA ASP A 200 -3.95 10.18 -6.09
C ASP A 200 -4.67 9.04 -6.82
N THR A 201 -5.79 9.37 -7.45
CA THR A 201 -6.63 8.41 -8.16
C THR A 201 -5.94 7.75 -9.37
N LYS A 202 -4.80 8.29 -9.81
CA LYS A 202 -3.97 7.70 -10.87
C LYS A 202 -2.89 6.76 -10.30
N ASN A 203 -2.72 6.72 -8.99
CA ASN A 203 -1.72 5.90 -8.31
C ASN A 203 -2.35 5.12 -7.15
N ILE A 204 -3.44 4.40 -7.45
CA ILE A 204 -4.03 3.43 -6.53
C ILE A 204 -3.43 2.06 -6.87
N ASN A 205 -2.74 1.50 -5.92
CA ASN A 205 -2.09 0.19 -6.03
C ASN A 205 -2.86 -0.86 -5.23
N MET A 206 -2.63 -2.13 -5.51
CA MET A 206 -3.27 -3.22 -4.81
C MET A 206 -2.26 -4.27 -4.35
N LEU A 207 -2.46 -4.83 -3.16
CA LEU A 207 -1.67 -5.95 -2.66
C LEU A 207 -2.61 -7.01 -2.10
N GLY A 208 -2.51 -8.24 -2.59
CA GLY A 208 -3.29 -9.36 -2.10
C GLY A 208 -2.43 -10.53 -1.66
N VAL A 209 -2.82 -11.16 -0.54
CA VAL A 209 -2.13 -12.32 0.02
C VAL A 209 -3.08 -13.51 0.06
N SER A 210 -2.64 -14.70 -0.43
CA SER A 210 -3.44 -15.92 -0.35
C SER A 210 -4.78 -15.78 -1.11
N ARG A 211 -5.94 -16.00 -0.47
CA ARG A 211 -7.25 -15.65 -1.02
C ARG A 211 -7.30 -14.20 -1.50
N GLY A 212 -6.68 -13.27 -0.77
CA GLY A 212 -6.61 -11.86 -1.17
C GLY A 212 -5.90 -11.66 -2.52
N GLY A 213 -5.03 -12.58 -2.92
CA GLY A 213 -4.47 -12.63 -4.27
C GLY A 213 -5.52 -12.94 -5.33
N MET A 214 -6.44 -13.89 -5.06
CA MET A 214 -7.59 -14.17 -5.92
C MET A 214 -8.50 -12.94 -6.02
N MET A 215 -8.87 -12.33 -4.90
CA MET A 215 -9.64 -11.08 -4.86
C MET A 215 -8.98 -9.97 -5.69
N THR A 216 -7.64 -9.89 -5.64
CA THR A 216 -6.88 -8.95 -6.47
C THR A 216 -7.05 -9.27 -7.94
N TYR A 217 -6.86 -10.51 -8.37
CA TYR A 217 -7.03 -10.88 -9.77
C TYR A 217 -8.45 -10.61 -10.27
N GLU A 218 -9.49 -10.99 -9.50
CA GLU A 218 -10.90 -10.73 -9.85
C GLU A 218 -11.16 -9.22 -9.98
N THR A 219 -10.64 -8.40 -9.04
CA THR A 219 -10.76 -6.93 -9.14
C THR A 219 -10.09 -6.41 -10.41
N LEU A 220 -8.90 -6.90 -10.78
CA LEU A 220 -8.19 -6.45 -12.00
C LEU A 220 -8.93 -6.86 -13.29
N ARG A 221 -9.73 -7.90 -13.26
CA ARG A 221 -10.62 -8.30 -14.35
C ARG A 221 -11.75 -7.30 -14.54
N GLU A 222 -12.39 -6.89 -13.44
CA GLU A 222 -13.61 -6.10 -13.45
C GLU A 222 -13.35 -4.58 -13.46
N ASP A 223 -12.22 -4.12 -12.89
CA ASP A 223 -11.89 -2.71 -12.72
C ASP A 223 -10.50 -2.37 -13.28
N ARG A 224 -10.40 -1.24 -13.96
CA ARG A 224 -9.17 -0.78 -14.64
C ARG A 224 -8.45 0.35 -13.91
N ARG A 225 -8.93 0.79 -12.76
CA ARG A 225 -8.39 1.92 -12.00
C ARG A 225 -7.11 1.59 -11.23
N ILE A 226 -6.77 0.31 -11.09
CA ILE A 226 -5.56 -0.12 -10.37
C ILE A 226 -4.33 0.13 -11.25
N HIS A 227 -3.42 0.97 -10.72
CA HIS A 227 -2.18 1.33 -11.39
C HIS A 227 -1.20 0.15 -11.45
N LYS A 228 -1.01 -0.54 -10.33
CA LYS A 228 -0.13 -1.70 -10.19
C LYS A 228 -0.63 -2.66 -9.12
N ALA A 229 -0.45 -3.94 -9.32
CA ALA A 229 -0.85 -4.94 -8.34
C ALA A 229 0.31 -5.86 -7.93
N VAL A 230 0.31 -6.22 -6.66
CA VAL A 230 1.23 -7.18 -6.06
C VAL A 230 0.42 -8.35 -5.50
N VAL A 231 0.83 -9.55 -5.82
CA VAL A 231 0.20 -10.76 -5.28
C VAL A 231 1.25 -11.64 -4.62
N VAL A 232 0.98 -12.05 -3.39
CA VAL A 232 1.86 -12.90 -2.58
C VAL A 232 1.13 -14.19 -2.27
N ALA A 233 1.67 -15.32 -2.73
CA ALA A 233 1.11 -16.66 -2.51
C ALA A 233 -0.39 -16.75 -2.85
N GLY A 234 -0.81 -16.09 -3.96
CA GLY A 234 -2.22 -15.95 -4.35
C GLY A 234 -2.81 -17.21 -4.94
N VAL A 235 -4.09 -17.47 -4.63
CA VAL A 235 -4.89 -18.48 -5.33
C VAL A 235 -5.17 -17.98 -6.74
N ALA A 236 -4.66 -18.67 -7.75
CA ALA A 236 -4.81 -18.33 -9.16
C ALA A 236 -5.70 -19.31 -9.93
N ASP A 237 -5.96 -20.47 -9.36
CA ASP A 237 -6.81 -21.54 -9.88
C ASP A 237 -7.62 -22.14 -8.73
N CYS A 238 -8.91 -21.79 -8.65
CA CYS A 238 -9.79 -22.21 -7.57
C CYS A 238 -10.09 -23.71 -7.62
N THR A 239 -10.17 -24.30 -8.82
CA THR A 239 -10.33 -25.74 -9.01
C THR A 239 -9.13 -26.50 -8.46
N MET A 240 -7.92 -26.08 -8.83
CA MET A 240 -6.67 -26.67 -8.29
C MET A 240 -6.60 -26.51 -6.77
N ASN A 241 -7.02 -25.35 -6.24
CA ASN A 241 -7.06 -25.12 -4.79
C ASN A 241 -8.00 -26.11 -4.09
N TYR A 242 -9.15 -26.41 -4.67
CA TYR A 242 -10.07 -27.42 -4.18
C TYR A 242 -9.45 -28.83 -4.23
N GLU A 243 -8.78 -29.18 -5.32
CA GLU A 243 -8.16 -30.50 -5.52
C GLU A 243 -7.01 -30.76 -4.58
N GLU A 244 -6.10 -29.80 -4.42
CA GLU A 244 -4.89 -29.93 -3.62
C GLU A 244 -5.12 -29.73 -2.10
N ARG A 245 -6.23 -29.09 -1.68
CA ARG A 245 -6.52 -28.76 -0.29
C ARG A 245 -7.74 -29.54 0.22
N GLU A 246 -7.55 -30.82 0.54
CA GLU A 246 -8.64 -31.68 1.06
C GLU A 246 -9.30 -31.09 2.31
N ASP A 247 -8.53 -30.43 3.18
CA ASP A 247 -9.01 -29.76 4.36
C ASP A 247 -9.93 -28.57 4.07
N MET A 248 -9.80 -27.95 2.90
CA MET A 248 -10.60 -26.81 2.46
C MET A 248 -11.82 -27.21 1.65
N ARG A 249 -11.92 -28.43 1.13
CA ARG A 249 -13.04 -28.87 0.27
C ARG A 249 -14.41 -28.63 0.88
N PRO A 250 -14.69 -29.00 2.15
CA PRO A 250 -15.99 -28.75 2.76
C PRO A 250 -16.34 -27.26 2.81
N LEU A 251 -15.35 -26.43 3.17
CA LEU A 251 -15.50 -24.98 3.25
C LEU A 251 -15.77 -24.37 1.87
N LEU A 252 -14.98 -24.72 0.86
CA LEU A 252 -15.14 -24.22 -0.50
C LEU A 252 -16.49 -24.64 -1.09
N THR A 253 -16.91 -25.90 -0.88
CA THR A 253 -18.23 -26.39 -1.30
C THR A 253 -19.36 -25.58 -0.66
N GLU A 254 -19.23 -25.26 0.64
CA GLU A 254 -20.23 -24.46 1.36
C GLU A 254 -20.26 -23.01 0.85
N LEU A 255 -19.10 -22.35 0.77
CA LEU A 255 -19.01 -20.92 0.43
C LEU A 255 -19.31 -20.64 -1.04
N ILE A 256 -18.91 -21.51 -1.95
CA ILE A 256 -19.14 -21.37 -3.40
C ILE A 256 -20.52 -21.94 -3.78
N GLY A 257 -21.07 -22.83 -2.95
CA GLY A 257 -22.40 -23.43 -3.13
C GLY A 257 -22.41 -24.81 -3.80
N GLY A 258 -21.24 -25.38 -4.09
CA GLY A 258 -21.09 -26.70 -4.74
C GLY A 258 -19.64 -27.05 -5.01
N THR A 259 -19.41 -28.27 -5.53
CA THR A 259 -18.07 -28.72 -5.93
C THR A 259 -17.70 -28.20 -7.34
N PRO A 260 -16.43 -28.30 -7.77
CA PRO A 260 -16.03 -27.92 -9.14
C PRO A 260 -16.81 -28.67 -10.23
N GLU A 261 -17.18 -29.91 -9.99
CA GLU A 261 -17.97 -30.70 -10.94
C GLU A 261 -19.43 -30.23 -11.02
N GLN A 262 -19.98 -29.72 -9.92
CA GLN A 262 -21.35 -29.23 -9.83
C GLN A 262 -21.50 -27.80 -10.36
N LEU A 263 -20.49 -26.95 -10.09
CA LEU A 263 -20.49 -25.53 -10.44
C LEU A 263 -19.19 -25.12 -11.12
N PRO A 264 -18.84 -25.71 -12.29
CA PRO A 264 -17.55 -25.46 -12.94
C PRO A 264 -17.34 -23.97 -13.29
N GLU A 265 -18.40 -23.26 -13.65
CA GLU A 265 -18.36 -21.84 -14.02
C GLU A 265 -17.99 -20.95 -12.81
N GLU A 266 -18.47 -21.29 -11.60
CA GLU A 266 -18.16 -20.56 -10.39
C GLU A 266 -16.68 -20.71 -9.98
N TYR A 267 -16.11 -21.89 -10.19
CA TYR A 267 -14.67 -22.11 -9.98
C TYR A 267 -13.83 -21.45 -11.06
N SER A 268 -14.25 -21.52 -12.33
CA SER A 268 -13.59 -20.85 -13.45
C SER A 268 -13.60 -19.33 -13.27
N ARG A 269 -14.71 -18.74 -12.84
CA ARG A 269 -14.84 -17.30 -12.57
C ARG A 269 -13.77 -16.81 -11.55
N ARG A 270 -13.45 -17.65 -10.55
CA ARG A 270 -12.46 -17.41 -9.50
C ARG A 270 -11.03 -17.81 -9.88
N SER A 271 -10.81 -18.27 -11.12
CA SER A 271 -9.54 -18.84 -11.57
C SER A 271 -8.85 -17.93 -12.60
N ALA A 272 -7.95 -17.07 -12.16
CA ALA A 272 -7.22 -16.13 -13.03
C ALA A 272 -6.48 -16.82 -14.19
N VAL A 273 -6.13 -18.10 -14.04
CA VAL A 273 -5.52 -18.91 -15.09
C VAL A 273 -6.43 -19.10 -16.30
N GLU A 274 -7.75 -19.00 -16.14
CA GLU A 274 -8.73 -19.22 -17.23
C GLU A 274 -8.94 -17.94 -18.06
N TRP A 275 -8.74 -16.77 -17.48
CA TRP A 275 -8.98 -15.45 -18.09
C TRP A 275 -7.79 -14.49 -17.91
N ALA A 276 -6.56 -15.02 -17.92
CA ALA A 276 -5.34 -14.22 -17.79
C ALA A 276 -5.16 -13.17 -18.89
N ASP A 277 -5.79 -13.34 -20.05
CA ASP A 277 -5.83 -12.37 -21.14
C ASP A 277 -6.64 -11.11 -20.81
N GLU A 278 -7.52 -11.17 -19.82
CA GLU A 278 -8.29 -10.04 -19.35
C GLU A 278 -7.52 -9.14 -18.36
N ILE A 279 -6.43 -9.63 -17.76
CA ILE A 279 -5.57 -8.86 -16.85
C ILE A 279 -4.68 -7.90 -17.66
N ASN A 280 -4.82 -6.59 -17.43
CA ASN A 280 -4.04 -5.56 -18.13
C ASN A 280 -3.20 -4.67 -17.20
N THR A 281 -3.39 -4.80 -15.90
CA THR A 281 -2.59 -4.10 -14.90
C THR A 281 -1.25 -4.80 -14.72
N PRO A 282 -0.12 -4.06 -14.64
CA PRO A 282 1.18 -4.64 -14.32
C PRO A 282 1.15 -5.42 -13.01
N LEU A 283 1.65 -6.67 -13.02
CA LEU A 283 1.65 -7.59 -11.88
C LEU A 283 3.05 -7.85 -11.35
N LEU A 284 3.20 -7.81 -10.03
CA LEU A 284 4.37 -8.34 -9.34
C LEU A 284 3.92 -9.52 -8.46
N ILE A 285 4.39 -10.72 -8.80
CA ILE A 285 3.94 -11.99 -8.19
C ILE A 285 5.07 -12.56 -7.35
N PHE A 286 4.82 -12.83 -6.08
CA PHE A 286 5.75 -13.53 -5.16
C PHE A 286 5.16 -14.87 -4.75
N HIS A 287 6.00 -15.91 -4.78
CA HIS A 287 5.61 -17.23 -4.28
C HIS A 287 6.81 -18.00 -3.76
N THR A 288 6.67 -18.66 -2.61
CA THR A 288 7.72 -19.52 -2.05
C THR A 288 7.60 -20.94 -2.59
N THR A 289 8.74 -21.61 -2.82
CA THR A 289 8.76 -22.94 -3.47
C THR A 289 8.21 -24.07 -2.61
N GLY A 290 8.20 -23.89 -1.28
CA GLY A 290 7.72 -24.89 -0.33
C GLY A 290 6.40 -24.53 0.35
N ASP A 291 5.61 -23.61 -0.22
CA ASP A 291 4.31 -23.21 0.32
C ASP A 291 3.33 -24.41 0.35
N ASP A 292 2.85 -24.76 1.54
CA ASP A 292 1.95 -25.88 1.78
C ASP A 292 0.46 -25.49 1.85
N LYS A 293 0.15 -24.19 1.75
CA LYS A 293 -1.22 -23.66 1.79
C LYS A 293 -1.73 -23.34 0.39
N VAL A 294 -0.91 -22.69 -0.41
CA VAL A 294 -1.17 -22.43 -1.83
C VAL A 294 0.06 -22.90 -2.60
N SER A 295 -0.07 -23.99 -3.34
CA SER A 295 1.03 -24.57 -4.08
C SER A 295 1.60 -23.57 -5.09
N ILE A 296 2.93 -23.50 -5.23
CA ILE A 296 3.61 -22.67 -6.24
C ILE A 296 3.11 -22.96 -7.66
N LYS A 297 2.59 -24.16 -7.92
CA LYS A 297 1.97 -24.50 -9.22
C LYS A 297 0.84 -23.55 -9.62
N GLN A 298 0.17 -22.94 -8.66
CA GLN A 298 -0.84 -21.90 -8.87
C GLN A 298 -0.23 -20.72 -9.64
N ALA A 299 0.87 -20.17 -9.12
CA ALA A 299 1.60 -19.08 -9.75
C ALA A 299 2.24 -19.50 -11.07
N ASP A 300 2.86 -20.68 -11.13
CA ASP A 300 3.48 -21.22 -12.36
C ASP A 300 2.46 -21.33 -13.51
N LYS A 301 1.26 -21.83 -13.20
CA LYS A 301 0.17 -21.96 -14.17
C LYS A 301 -0.29 -20.60 -14.68
N LEU A 302 -0.49 -19.63 -13.76
CA LEU A 302 -0.86 -18.26 -14.14
C LEU A 302 0.24 -17.58 -14.98
N VAL A 303 1.48 -17.65 -14.56
CA VAL A 303 2.63 -17.05 -15.25
C VAL A 303 2.76 -17.61 -16.68
N LYS A 304 2.49 -18.91 -16.88
CA LYS A 304 2.45 -19.52 -18.21
C LYS A 304 1.38 -18.86 -19.10
N GLN A 305 0.20 -18.55 -18.55
CA GLN A 305 -0.86 -17.87 -19.31
C GLN A 305 -0.52 -16.38 -19.53
N LEU A 306 -0.03 -15.67 -18.51
CA LEU A 306 0.42 -14.27 -18.68
C LEU A 306 1.47 -14.12 -19.77
N LYS A 307 2.44 -15.04 -19.81
CA LYS A 307 3.46 -15.11 -20.88
C LYS A 307 2.83 -15.35 -22.25
N LYS A 308 1.90 -16.31 -22.36
CA LYS A 308 1.17 -16.62 -23.61
C LYS A 308 0.46 -15.39 -24.17
N TYR A 309 -0.16 -14.59 -23.30
CA TYR A 309 -0.93 -13.40 -23.67
C TYR A 309 -0.09 -12.10 -23.63
N GLN A 310 1.24 -12.20 -23.47
CA GLN A 310 2.19 -11.07 -23.47
C GLN A 310 1.81 -9.98 -22.46
N LYS A 311 1.37 -10.39 -21.26
CA LYS A 311 1.00 -9.48 -20.18
C LYS A 311 2.23 -8.96 -19.47
N ASP A 312 2.10 -7.77 -18.86
CA ASP A 312 3.15 -7.16 -18.06
C ASP A 312 3.16 -7.77 -16.67
N TYR A 313 4.21 -8.54 -16.36
CA TYR A 313 4.37 -9.16 -15.05
C TYR A 313 5.84 -9.36 -14.70
N GLU A 314 6.10 -9.41 -13.41
CA GLU A 314 7.33 -9.93 -12.85
C GLU A 314 7.01 -11.04 -11.85
N TYR A 315 7.76 -12.14 -11.91
CA TYR A 315 7.59 -13.32 -11.07
C TYR A 315 8.83 -13.58 -10.24
N VAL A 316 8.71 -13.59 -8.93
CA VAL A 316 9.80 -13.76 -7.95
C VAL A 316 9.52 -14.97 -7.08
N THR A 317 10.45 -15.93 -7.09
CA THR A 317 10.38 -17.13 -6.25
C THR A 317 11.64 -17.27 -5.40
N PHE A 318 11.51 -17.94 -4.26
CA PHE A 318 12.63 -18.30 -3.40
C PHE A 318 12.27 -19.49 -2.50
N GLU A 319 13.30 -20.16 -1.99
CA GLU A 319 13.12 -21.29 -1.07
C GLU A 319 12.63 -20.81 0.31
N SER A 320 11.41 -21.17 0.65
CA SER A 320 10.80 -21.05 1.97
C SER A 320 9.58 -21.96 2.00
N ASN A 321 9.26 -22.50 3.18
CA ASN A 321 8.03 -23.26 3.44
C ASN A 321 6.96 -22.42 4.16
N ILE A 322 7.19 -21.13 4.30
CA ILE A 322 6.26 -20.21 4.96
C ILE A 322 5.32 -19.63 3.91
N HIS A 323 4.02 -19.85 4.12
CA HIS A 323 2.97 -19.26 3.29
C HIS A 323 2.97 -17.72 3.38
N GLY A 324 3.03 -17.06 2.24
CA GLY A 324 3.02 -15.59 2.18
C GLY A 324 4.32 -14.92 2.63
N ASP A 325 5.43 -15.67 2.73
CA ASP A 325 6.74 -15.13 3.13
C ASP A 325 7.28 -14.12 2.11
N LEU A 326 7.95 -13.09 2.63
CA LEU A 326 8.64 -12.05 1.86
C LEU A 326 9.99 -11.73 2.51
N ARG A 327 11.05 -11.74 1.72
CA ARG A 327 12.37 -11.26 2.16
C ARG A 327 12.39 -9.73 2.26
N LYS A 328 13.29 -9.17 3.02
CA LYS A 328 13.47 -7.70 3.10
C LYS A 328 13.67 -7.06 1.73
N THR A 329 14.38 -7.73 0.83
CA THR A 329 14.58 -7.29 -0.56
C THR A 329 13.28 -7.27 -1.37
N ASP A 330 12.35 -8.17 -1.07
CA ASP A 330 11.04 -8.25 -1.74
C ASP A 330 10.14 -7.10 -1.26
N VAL A 331 10.13 -6.83 0.05
CA VAL A 331 9.43 -5.67 0.63
C VAL A 331 9.96 -4.36 0.02
N GLU A 332 11.27 -4.21 -0.10
CA GLU A 332 11.90 -3.04 -0.74
C GLU A 332 11.53 -2.93 -2.23
N LYS A 333 11.44 -4.06 -2.93
CA LYS A 333 11.02 -4.12 -4.33
C LYS A 333 9.56 -3.69 -4.49
N ILE A 334 8.66 -4.17 -3.61
CA ILE A 334 7.26 -3.76 -3.58
C ILE A 334 7.16 -2.25 -3.35
N ARG A 335 7.85 -1.72 -2.33
CA ARG A 335 7.87 -0.29 -2.03
C ARG A 335 8.28 0.53 -3.24
N LYS A 336 9.40 0.19 -3.88
CA LYS A 336 9.86 0.87 -5.10
C LYS A 336 8.86 0.77 -6.24
N SER A 337 8.17 -0.34 -6.39
CA SER A 337 7.20 -0.53 -7.45
C SER A 337 6.00 0.41 -7.31
N PHE A 338 5.63 0.78 -6.09
CA PHE A 338 4.54 1.72 -5.81
C PHE A 338 4.97 3.20 -5.93
N GLU A 339 6.27 3.49 -5.76
CA GLU A 339 6.83 4.85 -5.89
C GLU A 339 6.97 5.28 -7.37
N THR A 340 7.25 4.35 -8.27
CA THR A 340 7.45 4.64 -9.69
C THR A 340 6.11 4.74 -10.42
N GLY A 341 5.53 5.94 -10.40
CA GLY A 341 4.43 6.31 -11.28
C GLY A 341 4.95 6.56 -12.70
N THR A 342 5.36 5.51 -13.40
CA THR A 342 5.69 5.57 -14.84
C THR A 342 5.16 4.34 -15.54
#